data_842cf781b1dc1e5514fb7215ed9a18cb
#
_entry.id   842cf781b1dc1e5514fb7215ed9a18cb
#
_cell.length_a   1.000
_cell.length_b   1.000
_cell.length_c   1.000
_cell.angle_alpha   90.00
_cell.angle_beta   90.00
_cell.angle_gamma   90.00
#
_symmetry.space_group_name_H-M   'P 1'
#
loop_
_entity.id
_entity.type
_entity.pdbx_description
1 polymer ?
#
loop_
_entity_poly.entity_id
_entity_poly.type
_entity_poly.pdbx_seq_one_letter_code
_entity_poly.pdbx_strand_id
1 'polypeptide(L)'
;MLIGYARVSTQDQNLDMQIQALEKAGCETIYSEKITGTRADRPEYLKMKDYARNGKDTIIVYKLDRLGRSLKHLIEEIQLFADRNIGFKSIQENIDTTTSSGKLFFHIFASIAEFEKDIIKERTLTGLNAARAR
;
A
#
# COMPACT_ATOMS: atom_id res chain seq x y z
N MET A 1 -2.21 6.81 17.83
CA MET A 1 -0.75 6.53 17.67
C MET A 1 -0.40 6.45 16.19
N LEU A 2 0.77 6.95 15.83
CA LEU A 2 1.28 6.85 14.45
C LEU A 2 2.25 5.68 14.38
N ILE A 3 1.97 4.75 13.46
CA ILE A 3 2.74 3.53 13.27
C ILE A 3 3.37 3.57 11.88
N GLY A 4 4.69 3.43 11.81
CA GLY A 4 5.42 3.44 10.55
C GLY A 4 5.69 2.04 10.02
N TYR A 5 5.71 1.91 8.69
CA TYR A 5 6.12 0.68 8.01
C TYR A 5 7.12 1.01 6.93
N ALA A 6 8.27 0.33 6.96
CA ALA A 6 9.34 0.49 5.98
C ALA A 6 9.69 -0.86 5.37
N ARG A 7 9.85 -0.90 4.05
CA ARG A 7 10.20 -2.12 3.32
C ARG A 7 11.22 -1.81 2.24
N VAL A 8 12.26 -2.65 2.15
CA VAL A 8 13.26 -2.57 1.10
C VAL A 8 13.57 -3.96 0.57
N SER A 9 14.07 -4.05 -0.66
CA SER A 9 14.67 -5.28 -1.17
C SER A 9 16.09 -5.42 -0.60
N THR A 10 16.68 -6.60 -0.72
CA THR A 10 18.06 -6.83 -0.24
C THR A 10 19.10 -5.98 -0.97
N GLN A 11 18.78 -5.52 -2.18
CA GLN A 11 19.68 -4.68 -2.98
C GLN A 11 19.47 -3.18 -2.72
N ASP A 12 18.42 -2.83 -2.01
CA ASP A 12 18.07 -1.44 -1.71
C ASP A 12 18.66 -1.04 -0.36
N GLN A 13 19.39 0.07 -0.32
CA GLN A 13 20.05 0.57 0.89
C GLN A 13 19.31 1.76 1.51
N ASN A 14 18.06 1.99 1.12
CA ASN A 14 17.28 3.14 1.54
C ASN A 14 16.46 2.92 2.82
N LEU A 15 16.70 1.83 3.55
CA LEU A 15 15.94 1.54 4.77
C LEU A 15 16.11 2.64 5.83
N ASP A 16 17.34 3.07 6.09
CA ASP A 16 17.63 4.11 7.08
C ASP A 16 16.95 5.43 6.72
N MET A 17 16.94 5.79 5.44
CA MET A 17 16.27 7.00 4.97
C MET A 17 14.76 6.92 5.20
N GLN A 18 14.14 5.78 4.94
CA GLN A 18 12.72 5.57 5.20
C GLN A 18 12.41 5.69 6.70
N ILE A 19 13.23 5.06 7.54
CA ILE A 19 13.05 5.11 9.01
C ILE A 19 13.16 6.55 9.50
N GLN A 20 14.14 7.30 9.03
CA GLN A 20 14.30 8.70 9.41
C GLN A 20 13.08 9.54 9.00
N ALA A 21 12.57 9.32 7.78
CA ALA A 21 11.38 10.04 7.31
C ALA A 21 10.15 9.70 8.16
N LEU A 22 10.00 8.45 8.56
CA LEU A 22 8.90 8.02 9.42
C LEU A 22 9.02 8.61 10.83
N GLU A 23 10.23 8.68 11.36
CA GLU A 23 10.47 9.32 12.66
C GLU A 23 10.11 10.81 12.62
N LYS A 24 10.49 11.51 11.55
CA LYS A 24 10.15 12.92 11.37
C LYS A 24 8.64 13.13 11.25
N ALA A 25 7.92 12.15 10.69
CA ALA A 25 6.48 12.22 10.57
C ALA A 25 5.77 12.00 11.90
N GLY A 26 6.50 11.62 12.96
CA GLY A 26 5.95 11.43 14.30
C GLY A 26 5.59 10.01 14.65
N CYS A 27 6.10 9.01 13.91
CA CYS A 27 5.82 7.60 14.21
C CYS A 27 6.44 7.20 15.55
N GLU A 28 5.61 6.67 16.43
CA GLU A 28 6.04 6.19 17.74
C GLU A 28 6.60 4.77 17.68
N THR A 29 6.08 3.97 16.77
CA THR A 29 6.50 2.59 16.53
C THR A 29 6.74 2.41 15.04
N ILE A 30 7.87 1.78 14.68
CA ILE A 30 8.21 1.55 13.28
C ILE A 30 8.50 0.07 13.07
N TYR A 31 7.80 -0.54 12.12
CA TYR A 31 8.05 -1.91 11.66
C TYR A 31 8.82 -1.84 10.35
N SER A 32 9.91 -2.58 10.26
CA SER A 32 10.73 -2.57 9.06
C SER A 32 11.13 -3.98 8.65
N GLU A 33 11.28 -4.21 7.36
CA GLU A 33 11.71 -5.51 6.85
C GLU A 33 12.46 -5.40 5.54
N LYS A 34 13.37 -6.36 5.34
CA LYS A 34 14.03 -6.58 4.06
C LYS A 34 13.45 -7.84 3.46
N ILE A 35 12.96 -7.74 2.21
CA ILE A 35 12.37 -8.86 1.50
C ILE A 35 13.31 -9.29 0.39
N THR A 36 13.68 -10.59 0.41
CA THR A 36 14.55 -11.18 -0.60
C THR A 36 13.73 -11.88 -1.69
N GLY A 37 14.06 -11.61 -2.96
CA GLY A 37 13.49 -12.33 -4.08
C GLY A 37 11.99 -12.18 -4.20
N THR A 38 11.31 -13.29 -4.52
CA THR A 38 9.86 -13.32 -4.78
C THR A 38 9.03 -13.64 -3.54
N ARG A 39 9.62 -13.50 -2.37
CA ARG A 39 8.97 -13.82 -1.12
C ARG A 39 7.68 -13.02 -0.92
N ALA A 40 6.56 -13.72 -0.71
CA ALA A 40 5.25 -13.10 -0.57
C ALA A 40 4.93 -12.74 0.87
N ASP A 41 5.53 -13.44 1.85
CA ASP A 41 5.26 -13.22 3.26
C ASP A 41 5.98 -11.95 3.75
N ARG A 42 5.27 -11.20 4.58
CA ARG A 42 5.79 -9.98 5.20
C ARG A 42 5.50 -10.04 6.70
N PRO A 43 6.35 -10.76 7.47
CA PRO A 43 6.06 -11.00 8.89
C PRO A 43 5.96 -9.71 9.71
N GLU A 44 6.78 -8.71 9.43
CA GLU A 44 6.71 -7.44 10.15
C GLU A 44 5.43 -6.68 9.82
N TYR A 45 4.98 -6.74 8.56
CA TYR A 45 3.72 -6.14 8.14
C TYR A 45 2.53 -6.77 8.87
N LEU A 46 2.53 -8.10 8.98
CA LEU A 46 1.48 -8.82 9.70
C LEU A 46 1.47 -8.46 11.18
N LYS A 47 2.64 -8.35 11.81
CA LYS A 47 2.75 -7.90 13.20
C LYS A 47 2.20 -6.50 13.38
N MET A 48 2.49 -5.61 12.44
CA MET A 48 1.97 -4.25 12.47
C MET A 48 0.45 -4.24 12.40
N LYS A 49 -0.14 -5.02 11.50
CA LYS A 49 -1.59 -5.12 11.37
C LYS A 49 -2.26 -5.62 12.65
N ASP A 50 -1.64 -6.60 13.30
CA ASP A 50 -2.14 -7.12 14.57
C ASP A 50 -2.00 -6.11 15.71
N TYR A 51 -0.92 -5.33 15.70
CA TYR A 51 -0.65 -4.32 16.72
C TYR A 51 -1.57 -3.11 16.61
N ALA A 52 -1.93 -2.71 15.39
CA ALA A 52 -2.72 -1.52 15.14
C ALA A 52 -4.14 -1.67 15.71
N ARG A 53 -4.61 -0.63 16.38
CA ARG A 53 -5.91 -0.63 17.06
C ARG A 53 -6.98 0.02 16.20
N ASN A 54 -8.11 -0.64 16.10
CA ASN A 54 -9.25 -0.13 15.33
C ASN A 54 -9.71 1.22 15.91
N GLY A 55 -9.87 2.21 15.03
CA GLY A 55 -10.37 3.51 15.40
C GLY A 55 -9.40 4.42 16.13
N LYS A 56 -8.15 3.98 16.36
CA LYS A 56 -7.19 4.76 17.17
C LYS A 56 -5.86 5.04 16.50
N ASP A 57 -5.40 4.18 15.60
CA ASP A 57 -4.05 4.25 15.05
C ASP A 57 -4.07 4.67 13.59
N THR A 58 -2.95 5.22 13.13
CA THR A 58 -2.73 5.60 11.73
C THR A 58 -1.43 4.97 11.25
N ILE A 59 -1.46 4.34 10.08
CA ILE A 59 -0.29 3.71 9.48
C ILE A 59 0.32 4.68 8.47
N ILE A 60 1.64 4.86 8.56
CA ILE A 60 2.39 5.77 7.70
C ILE A 60 3.46 4.98 6.95
N VAL A 61 3.53 5.19 5.63
CA VAL A 61 4.59 4.63 4.79
C VAL A 61 5.33 5.76 4.07
N TYR A 62 6.55 5.48 3.66
CA TYR A 62 7.33 6.46 2.90
C TYR A 62 6.77 6.67 1.50
N LYS A 63 6.40 5.57 0.82
CA LYS A 63 5.78 5.56 -0.51
C LYS A 63 4.68 4.51 -0.55
N LEU A 64 3.71 4.72 -1.43
CA LEU A 64 2.61 3.76 -1.62
C LEU A 64 3.11 2.37 -2.02
N ASP A 65 4.16 2.29 -2.83
CA ASP A 65 4.71 1.01 -3.29
C ASP A 65 5.36 0.18 -2.17
N ARG A 66 5.56 0.77 -1.00
CA ARG A 66 6.06 0.05 0.18
C ARG A 66 4.94 -0.68 0.91
N LEU A 67 3.69 -0.29 0.72
CA LEU A 67 2.55 -0.96 1.34
C LEU A 67 2.09 -2.17 0.53
N GLY A 68 1.88 -2.00 -0.77
CA GLY A 68 1.35 -3.04 -1.66
C GLY A 68 2.33 -3.40 -2.77
N ARG A 69 2.16 -4.60 -3.33
CA ARG A 69 3.00 -5.10 -4.43
C ARG A 69 2.46 -4.73 -5.79
N SER A 70 1.16 -4.55 -5.88
CA SER A 70 0.46 -4.14 -7.09
C SER A 70 -0.55 -3.07 -6.69
N LEU A 71 -1.07 -2.36 -7.67
CA LEU A 71 -2.09 -1.36 -7.42
C LEU A 71 -3.33 -2.01 -6.78
N LYS A 72 -3.72 -3.17 -7.26
CA LYS A 72 -4.86 -3.91 -6.70
C LYS A 72 -4.63 -4.25 -5.22
N HIS A 73 -3.46 -4.80 -4.89
CA HIS A 73 -3.13 -5.17 -3.52
C HIS A 73 -3.10 -3.95 -2.60
N LEU A 74 -2.51 -2.84 -3.09
CA LEU A 74 -2.47 -1.58 -2.35
C LEU A 74 -3.88 -1.10 -2.00
N ILE A 75 -4.79 -1.11 -2.96
CA ILE A 75 -6.17 -0.67 -2.76
C ILE A 75 -6.87 -1.57 -1.75
N GLU A 76 -6.69 -2.89 -1.85
CA GLU A 76 -7.28 -3.84 -0.90
C GLU A 76 -6.81 -3.58 0.53
N GLU A 77 -5.53 -3.31 0.71
CA GLU A 77 -4.96 -3.04 2.04
C GLU A 77 -5.46 -1.72 2.63
N ILE A 78 -5.53 -0.66 1.82
CA ILE A 78 -6.05 0.62 2.28
C ILE A 78 -7.54 0.50 2.64
N GLN A 79 -8.30 -0.27 1.86
CA GLN A 79 -9.71 -0.53 2.16
C GLN A 79 -9.86 -1.30 3.49
N LEU A 80 -8.99 -2.28 3.72
CA LEU A 80 -8.96 -3.01 4.99
C LEU A 80 -8.76 -2.07 6.17
N PHE A 81 -7.82 -1.14 6.07
CA PHE A 81 -7.58 -0.16 7.12
C PHE A 81 -8.80 0.75 7.30
N ALA A 82 -9.41 1.20 6.21
CA ALA A 82 -10.62 2.02 6.28
C ALA A 82 -11.76 1.29 7.00
N ASP A 83 -11.95 0.00 6.71
CA ASP A 83 -12.98 -0.81 7.36
C ASP A 83 -12.72 -0.98 8.85
N ARG A 84 -11.46 -0.97 9.26
CA ARG A 84 -11.06 -1.02 10.67
C ARG A 84 -10.99 0.35 11.33
N ASN A 85 -11.32 1.42 10.62
CA ASN A 85 -11.16 2.80 11.07
C ASN A 85 -9.72 3.13 11.47
N ILE A 86 -8.77 2.58 10.72
CA ILE A 86 -7.34 2.89 10.85
C ILE A 86 -6.99 3.88 9.75
N GLY A 87 -6.37 5.01 10.11
CA GLY A 87 -5.90 5.99 9.14
C GLY A 87 -4.71 5.48 8.35
N PHE A 88 -4.50 6.05 7.17
CA PHE A 88 -3.35 5.70 6.33
C PHE A 88 -2.75 6.97 5.72
N LYS A 89 -1.43 7.05 5.71
CA LYS A 89 -0.72 8.19 5.15
C LYS A 89 0.52 7.74 4.39
N SER A 90 0.74 8.33 3.21
CA SER A 90 1.98 8.15 2.45
C SER A 90 2.70 9.49 2.34
N ILE A 91 3.98 9.50 2.70
CA ILE A 91 4.77 10.73 2.79
C ILE A 91 5.06 11.30 1.40
N GLN A 92 5.58 10.49 0.49
CA GLN A 92 6.02 10.96 -0.83
C GLN A 92 4.87 11.49 -1.69
N GLU A 93 3.74 10.80 -1.70
CA GLU A 93 2.57 11.21 -2.47
C GLU A 93 1.72 12.23 -1.72
N ASN A 94 2.04 12.48 -0.44
CA ASN A 94 1.29 13.39 0.41
C ASN A 94 -0.20 13.04 0.48
N ILE A 95 -0.50 11.75 0.61
CA ILE A 95 -1.86 11.24 0.73
C ILE A 95 -2.12 10.91 2.19
N ASP A 96 -3.29 11.34 2.69
CA ASP A 96 -3.71 11.11 4.07
C ASP A 96 -5.20 10.80 4.08
N THR A 97 -5.56 9.53 4.31
CA THR A 97 -6.96 9.08 4.29
C THR A 97 -7.77 9.58 5.48
N THR A 98 -7.14 10.22 6.47
CA THR A 98 -7.86 10.85 7.57
C THR A 98 -8.47 12.18 7.15
N THR A 99 -8.09 12.73 6.00
CA THR A 99 -8.64 13.97 5.44
C THR A 99 -9.66 13.67 4.35
N SER A 100 -10.54 14.63 4.08
CA SER A 100 -11.52 14.51 2.99
C SER A 100 -10.82 14.41 1.63
N SER A 101 -9.77 15.20 1.42
CA SER A 101 -8.98 15.15 0.18
C SER A 101 -8.33 13.79 -0.02
N GLY A 102 -7.77 13.21 1.04
CA GLY A 102 -7.12 11.89 0.99
C GLY A 102 -8.11 10.79 0.68
N LYS A 103 -9.31 10.83 1.23
CA LYS A 103 -10.38 9.88 0.91
C LYS A 103 -10.77 9.96 -0.55
N LEU A 104 -10.89 11.18 -1.09
CA LEU A 104 -11.18 11.38 -2.51
C LEU A 104 -10.08 10.79 -3.38
N PHE A 105 -8.81 11.03 -3.06
CA PHE A 105 -7.68 10.43 -3.77
C PHE A 105 -7.76 8.92 -3.77
N PHE A 106 -8.06 8.31 -2.62
CA PHE A 106 -8.19 6.87 -2.51
C PHE A 106 -9.28 6.33 -3.44
N HIS A 107 -10.44 6.98 -3.47
CA HIS A 107 -11.54 6.56 -4.34
C HIS A 107 -11.19 6.69 -5.82
N ILE A 108 -10.44 7.72 -6.20
CA ILE A 108 -9.95 7.90 -7.57
C ILE A 108 -8.99 6.76 -7.93
N PHE A 109 -8.03 6.44 -7.06
CA PHE A 109 -7.10 5.32 -7.29
C PHE A 109 -7.82 3.99 -7.41
N ALA A 110 -8.82 3.75 -6.57
CA ALA A 110 -9.61 2.52 -6.63
C ALA A 110 -10.34 2.41 -7.97
N SER A 111 -10.91 3.51 -8.45
CA SER A 111 -11.59 3.53 -9.75
C SER A 111 -10.63 3.27 -10.90
N ILE A 112 -9.42 3.84 -10.85
CA ILE A 112 -8.37 3.60 -11.86
C ILE A 112 -7.96 2.13 -11.87
N ALA A 113 -7.80 1.53 -10.70
CA ALA A 113 -7.42 0.11 -10.59
C ALA A 113 -8.48 -0.80 -11.21
N GLU A 114 -9.77 -0.52 -10.98
CA GLU A 114 -10.86 -1.27 -11.60
C GLU A 114 -10.86 -1.10 -13.11
N PHE A 115 -10.65 0.12 -13.59
CA PHE A 115 -10.59 0.42 -15.02
C PHE A 115 -9.45 -0.34 -15.70
N GLU A 116 -8.25 -0.34 -15.12
CA GLU A 116 -7.11 -1.10 -15.66
C GLU A 116 -7.41 -2.59 -15.73
N LYS A 117 -8.06 -3.14 -14.70
CA LYS A 117 -8.45 -4.54 -14.66
C LYS A 117 -9.41 -4.87 -15.80
N ASP A 118 -10.40 -4.00 -16.04
CA ASP A 118 -11.39 -4.18 -17.11
C ASP A 118 -10.73 -4.10 -18.49
N ILE A 119 -9.79 -3.18 -18.69
CA ILE A 119 -9.04 -3.07 -19.96
C ILE A 119 -8.22 -4.34 -20.21
N ILE A 120 -7.52 -4.86 -19.22
CA ILE A 120 -6.74 -6.10 -19.36
C ILE A 120 -7.66 -7.25 -19.74
N LYS A 121 -8.82 -7.36 -19.11
CA LYS A 121 -9.81 -8.38 -19.40
C LYS A 121 -10.33 -8.29 -20.84
N GLU A 122 -10.65 -7.09 -21.31
CA GLU A 122 -11.08 -6.85 -22.69
C GLU A 122 -10.00 -7.23 -23.70
N ARG A 123 -8.74 -6.85 -23.45
CA ARG A 123 -7.61 -7.20 -24.32
C ARG A 123 -7.42 -8.71 -24.40
N THR A 124 -7.55 -9.41 -23.29
CA THR A 124 -7.44 -10.86 -23.26
C THR A 124 -8.54 -11.52 -24.09
N LEU A 125 -9.78 -11.08 -23.95
CA LEU A 125 -10.91 -11.60 -24.71
C LEU A 125 -10.75 -11.32 -26.22
N THR A 126 -10.33 -10.12 -26.58
CA THR A 126 -10.06 -9.76 -27.97
C THR A 126 -8.97 -10.62 -28.58
N GLY A 127 -7.89 -10.86 -27.84
CA GLY A 127 -6.82 -11.75 -28.27
C GLY A 127 -7.28 -13.17 -28.50
N LEU A 128 -8.09 -13.71 -27.58
CA LEU A 128 -8.66 -15.07 -27.72
C LEU A 128 -9.59 -15.17 -28.93
N ASN A 129 -10.43 -14.18 -29.16
CA ASN A 129 -11.34 -14.15 -30.31
C ASN A 129 -10.57 -14.09 -31.63
N ALA A 130 -9.53 -13.29 -31.71
CA ALA A 130 -8.67 -13.22 -32.89
C ALA A 130 -7.96 -14.55 -33.19
N ALA A 131 -7.48 -15.23 -32.13
CA ALA A 131 -6.86 -16.56 -32.28
C ALA A 131 -7.85 -17.63 -32.75
N ARG A 132 -9.11 -17.58 -32.26
CA ARG A 132 -10.16 -18.51 -32.67
C ARG A 132 -10.63 -18.29 -34.10
N ALA A 133 -10.57 -17.08 -34.59
CA ALA A 133 -10.99 -16.73 -35.95
C ALA A 133 -10.02 -17.25 -37.02
N ARG A 134 -8.85 -17.70 -36.66
CA ARG A 134 -7.87 -18.31 -37.55
C ARG A 134 -8.08 -19.83 -37.61
#